data_a9e02a971ae140569e8cc9af86542304
#
_entry.id   a9e02a971ae140569e8cc9af86542304
#
_cell.length_a   1.000
_cell.length_b   1.000
_cell.length_c   1.000
_cell.angle_alpha   90.00
_cell.angle_beta   90.00
_cell.angle_gamma   90.00
#
_symmetry.space_group_name_H-M   'P 1'
#
loop_
_entity.id
_entity.type
_entity.pdbx_description
1 polymer ?
#
loop_
_entity_poly.entity_id
_entity_poly.type
_entity_poly.pdbx_seq_one_letter_code
_entity_poly.pdbx_strand_id
1 'polypeptide(L)'
;MQINIDQARNPEQGSPTRSLWYDRIWAAFIFFTRLPFWRLHQPSKDSYNSVVEYWPLTGWLTGCLMAATLYFGSLVLPYAVAVLLAIAVRLLITGALHEDGLADFLDGFGGGGSDRERILTIMKDSHIGTYGVIGLLLYHLLLFATLLSMSPLMAALTILAATPYARMVTAELIIMMPYARREEEAKNKTIYRKIEWPAGISLAVQGLLPMGLYLWYTGLSWEMIIFIPCLVMYFLYLLIWNKLRGYTGDCCGAVCLLVELTVYLVVCAL
;
A
#
# COMPACT_ATOMS: atom_id res chain seq x y z
N MET A 1 16.74 5.43 2.18
CA MET A 1 17.14 6.03 3.48
C MET A 1 16.49 5.20 4.58
N GLN A 2 17.22 4.24 5.11
CA GLN A 2 16.75 3.35 6.18
C GLN A 2 16.45 4.18 7.42
N ILE A 3 15.24 4.01 7.96
CA ILE A 3 14.95 4.51 9.32
C ILE A 3 15.81 3.67 10.25
N ASN A 4 16.83 4.29 10.86
CA ASN A 4 17.71 3.63 11.80
C ASN A 4 16.91 3.39 13.11
N ILE A 5 16.30 2.22 13.22
CA ILE A 5 15.57 1.77 14.42
C ILE A 5 16.56 1.62 15.62
N ASP A 6 17.86 1.62 15.37
CA ASP A 6 18.89 1.50 16.40
C ASP A 6 19.12 2.78 17.23
N GLN A 7 18.58 3.94 16.83
CA GLN A 7 18.71 5.16 17.65
C GLN A 7 17.79 5.21 18.88
N ALA A 8 16.94 4.20 19.07
CA ALA A 8 16.08 4.07 20.28
C ALA A 8 16.70 3.13 21.34
N ARG A 9 17.99 2.84 21.29
CA ARG A 9 18.70 2.07 22.32
C ARG A 9 19.10 2.95 23.48
N ASN A 10 18.20 3.13 24.45
CA ASN A 10 18.58 3.37 25.83
C ASN A 10 18.22 2.08 26.62
N PRO A 11 19.21 1.43 27.28
CA PRO A 11 18.97 0.20 28.05
C PRO A 11 18.55 0.56 29.46
N GLU A 12 17.37 1.08 29.66
CA GLU A 12 16.74 1.02 30.99
C GLU A 12 15.61 0.00 30.94
N GLN A 13 15.79 -1.05 31.75
CA GLN A 13 14.88 -2.14 32.02
C GLN A 13 13.51 -1.61 32.45
N GLY A 14 12.65 -1.31 31.48
CA GLY A 14 11.23 -1.08 31.70
C GLY A 14 10.49 -2.42 31.56
N SER A 15 9.70 -2.79 32.56
CA SER A 15 8.70 -3.87 32.53
C SER A 15 8.02 -3.96 31.16
N PRO A 16 7.59 -5.16 30.69
CA PRO A 16 6.91 -5.33 29.41
C PRO A 16 5.68 -4.41 29.42
N THR A 17 5.80 -3.27 28.77
CA THR A 17 4.68 -2.34 28.59
C THR A 17 3.62 -3.08 27.79
N ARG A 18 2.51 -3.38 28.47
CA ARG A 18 1.33 -4.04 27.88
C ARG A 18 0.97 -3.25 26.63
N SER A 19 1.09 -3.84 25.43
CA SER A 19 0.74 -3.16 24.20
C SER A 19 -0.74 -2.78 24.26
N LEU A 20 -1.00 -1.49 24.24
CA LEU A 20 -2.36 -0.96 24.24
C LEU A 20 -2.93 -1.11 22.84
N TRP A 21 -4.25 -1.32 22.71
CA TRP A 21 -4.89 -1.54 21.41
C TRP A 21 -4.60 -0.42 20.41
N TYR A 22 -4.46 0.82 20.87
CA TYR A 22 -4.15 1.96 20.01
C TYR A 22 -2.67 2.04 19.59
N ASP A 23 -1.74 1.32 20.26
CA ASP A 23 -0.35 1.22 19.85
C ASP A 23 -0.21 0.68 18.43
N ARG A 24 -1.07 -0.29 18.05
CA ARG A 24 -1.10 -0.86 16.70
C ARG A 24 -1.47 0.17 15.64
N ILE A 25 -2.40 1.08 15.95
CA ILE A 25 -2.81 2.18 15.07
C ILE A 25 -1.62 3.13 14.85
N TRP A 26 -0.96 3.56 15.93
CA TRP A 26 0.22 4.42 15.83
C TRP A 26 1.36 3.74 15.08
N ALA A 27 1.61 2.46 15.35
CA ALA A 27 2.62 1.68 14.63
C ALA A 27 2.32 1.63 13.12
N ALA A 28 1.05 1.45 12.71
CA ALA A 28 0.67 1.47 11.31
C ALA A 28 0.93 2.84 10.65
N PHE A 29 0.54 3.95 11.29
CA PHE A 29 0.82 5.29 10.76
C PHE A 29 2.33 5.58 10.67
N ILE A 30 3.12 5.19 11.68
CA ILE A 30 4.58 5.37 11.68
C ILE A 30 5.23 4.51 10.59
N PHE A 31 4.75 3.28 10.38
CA PHE A 31 5.33 2.35 9.42
C PHE A 31 5.02 2.74 7.96
N PHE A 32 3.77 3.09 7.68
CA PHE A 32 3.30 3.35 6.31
C PHE A 32 3.37 4.82 5.87
N THR A 33 3.79 5.73 6.76
CA THR A 33 3.92 7.15 6.41
C THR A 33 5.24 7.74 6.91
N ARG A 34 5.65 8.86 6.30
CA ARG A 34 6.80 9.68 6.74
C ARG A 34 6.39 10.80 7.71
N LEU A 35 5.12 10.86 8.07
CA LEU A 35 4.64 11.86 9.00
C LEU A 35 5.19 11.60 10.41
N PRO A 36 5.53 12.65 11.18
CA PRO A 36 6.29 12.50 12.42
C PRO A 36 5.44 12.02 13.60
N PHE A 37 4.63 11.00 13.40
CA PHE A 37 3.77 10.42 14.44
C PHE A 37 4.57 9.84 15.61
N TRP A 38 5.83 9.41 15.39
CA TRP A 38 6.73 8.98 16.47
C TRP A 38 7.04 10.05 17.52
N ARG A 39 6.80 11.34 17.20
CA ARG A 39 6.92 12.45 18.15
C ARG A 39 5.73 12.56 19.07
N LEU A 40 4.58 12.02 18.66
CA LEU A 40 3.33 12.06 19.42
C LEU A 40 3.18 10.82 20.30
N HIS A 41 3.54 9.66 19.80
CA HIS A 41 3.44 8.39 20.51
C HIS A 41 4.48 7.40 19.99
N GLN A 42 5.10 6.64 20.91
CA GLN A 42 6.06 5.59 20.58
C GLN A 42 5.46 4.23 20.98
N PRO A 43 4.90 3.48 20.01
CA PRO A 43 4.29 2.18 20.28
C PRO A 43 5.34 1.14 20.64
N SER A 44 4.93 0.09 21.35
CA SER A 44 5.77 -1.07 21.63
C SER A 44 6.26 -1.74 20.35
N LYS A 45 7.44 -2.39 20.38
CA LYS A 45 7.99 -3.10 19.21
C LYS A 45 7.05 -4.19 18.70
N ASP A 46 6.36 -4.88 19.59
CA ASP A 46 5.42 -5.95 19.24
C ASP A 46 4.23 -5.44 18.41
N SER A 47 3.86 -4.17 18.56
CA SER A 47 2.76 -3.55 17.81
C SER A 47 3.05 -3.47 16.30
N TYR A 48 4.33 -3.43 15.91
CA TYR A 48 4.72 -3.40 14.49
C TYR A 48 4.43 -4.72 13.76
N ASN A 49 4.30 -5.85 14.47
CA ASN A 49 3.90 -7.13 13.86
C ASN A 49 2.42 -7.15 13.43
N SER A 50 1.62 -6.20 13.91
CA SER A 50 0.17 -6.10 13.65
C SER A 50 -0.20 -4.86 12.82
N VAL A 51 0.74 -4.17 12.19
CA VAL A 51 0.48 -2.92 11.44
C VAL A 51 -0.50 -3.12 10.28
N VAL A 52 -0.56 -4.32 9.72
CA VAL A 52 -1.45 -4.64 8.59
C VAL A 52 -2.93 -4.58 8.99
N GLU A 53 -3.27 -4.82 10.25
CA GLU A 53 -4.65 -4.73 10.76
C GLU A 53 -5.25 -3.31 10.56
N TYR A 54 -4.39 -2.29 10.48
CA TYR A 54 -4.76 -0.87 10.31
C TYR A 54 -4.20 -0.25 9.03
N TRP A 55 -3.75 -1.09 8.08
CA TRP A 55 -3.24 -0.60 6.81
C TRP A 55 -4.28 0.20 6.00
N PRO A 56 -5.56 -0.23 5.87
CA PRO A 56 -6.56 0.59 5.20
C PRO A 56 -6.80 1.93 5.89
N LEU A 57 -6.67 2.02 7.23
CA LEU A 57 -6.81 3.28 7.96
C LEU A 57 -5.69 4.28 7.57
N THR A 58 -4.46 3.81 7.33
CA THR A 58 -3.41 4.65 6.75
C THR A 58 -3.76 5.11 5.33
N GLY A 59 -4.52 4.28 4.60
CA GLY A 59 -5.11 4.62 3.31
C GLY A 59 -6.12 5.76 3.39
N TRP A 60 -6.91 5.84 4.46
CA TRP A 60 -7.80 6.98 4.67
C TRP A 60 -7.01 8.29 4.76
N LEU A 61 -5.96 8.31 5.56
CA LEU A 61 -5.13 9.50 5.71
C LEU A 61 -4.45 9.90 4.39
N THR A 62 -3.76 8.96 3.75
CA THR A 62 -3.03 9.24 2.50
C THR A 62 -3.99 9.58 1.36
N GLY A 63 -5.13 8.89 1.27
CA GLY A 63 -6.20 9.18 0.32
C GLY A 63 -6.85 10.54 0.55
N CYS A 64 -7.15 10.91 1.79
CA CYS A 64 -7.69 12.24 2.12
C CYS A 64 -6.75 13.36 1.69
N LEU A 65 -5.45 13.23 2.00
CA LEU A 65 -4.46 14.26 1.65
C LEU A 65 -4.25 14.35 0.14
N MET A 66 -4.19 13.22 -0.56
CA MET A 66 -4.10 13.18 -2.02
C MET A 66 -5.37 13.77 -2.68
N ALA A 67 -6.57 13.35 -2.26
CA ALA A 67 -7.84 13.82 -2.79
C ALA A 67 -8.06 15.32 -2.53
N ALA A 68 -7.74 15.79 -1.32
CA ALA A 68 -7.81 17.20 -0.98
C ALA A 68 -6.87 18.05 -1.85
N THR A 69 -5.62 17.57 -2.04
CA THR A 69 -4.66 18.27 -2.91
C THR A 69 -5.16 18.35 -4.34
N LEU A 70 -5.71 17.24 -4.87
CA LEU A 70 -6.28 17.24 -6.22
C LEU A 70 -7.48 18.19 -6.32
N TYR A 71 -8.47 18.04 -5.46
CA TYR A 71 -9.72 18.78 -5.55
C TYR A 71 -9.50 20.28 -5.32
N PHE A 72 -8.91 20.67 -4.20
CA PHE A 72 -8.67 22.10 -3.92
C PHE A 72 -7.62 22.71 -4.86
N GLY A 73 -6.60 21.92 -5.25
CA GLY A 73 -5.62 22.35 -6.24
C GLY A 73 -6.27 22.66 -7.59
N SER A 74 -7.27 21.89 -8.02
CA SER A 74 -7.99 22.09 -9.29
C SER A 74 -8.83 23.37 -9.32
N LEU A 75 -9.12 23.97 -8.17
CA LEU A 75 -9.85 25.25 -8.08
C LEU A 75 -8.98 26.47 -8.42
N VAL A 76 -7.64 26.32 -8.30
CA VAL A 76 -6.69 27.43 -8.44
C VAL A 76 -5.59 27.18 -9.48
N LEU A 77 -5.40 25.94 -9.90
CA LEU A 77 -4.36 25.51 -10.85
C LEU A 77 -4.98 24.79 -12.05
N PRO A 78 -4.28 24.71 -13.18
CA PRO A 78 -4.67 23.81 -14.27
C PRO A 78 -4.81 22.37 -13.73
N TYR A 79 -5.87 21.67 -14.11
CA TYR A 79 -6.23 20.38 -13.55
C TYR A 79 -5.09 19.35 -13.64
N ALA A 80 -4.37 19.29 -14.75
CA ALA A 80 -3.21 18.40 -14.89
C ALA A 80 -2.12 18.67 -13.84
N VAL A 81 -1.92 19.95 -13.46
CA VAL A 81 -0.96 20.31 -12.41
C VAL A 81 -1.45 19.86 -11.04
N ALA A 82 -2.75 20.02 -10.76
CA ALA A 82 -3.34 19.56 -9.51
C ALA A 82 -3.21 18.04 -9.34
N VAL A 83 -3.41 17.27 -10.43
CA VAL A 83 -3.21 15.80 -10.43
C VAL A 83 -1.75 15.45 -10.13
N LEU A 84 -0.77 16.10 -10.78
CA LEU A 84 0.66 15.85 -10.52
C LEU A 84 1.04 16.17 -9.06
N LEU A 85 0.54 17.31 -8.53
CA LEU A 85 0.77 17.67 -7.14
C LEU A 85 0.16 16.63 -6.16
N ALA A 86 -1.03 16.13 -6.45
CA ALA A 86 -1.67 15.09 -5.64
C ALA A 86 -0.83 13.79 -5.62
N ILE A 87 -0.30 13.36 -6.77
CA ILE A 87 0.62 12.23 -6.86
C ILE A 87 1.90 12.51 -6.06
N ALA A 88 2.49 13.70 -6.20
CA ALA A 88 3.69 14.09 -5.45
C ALA A 88 3.45 14.10 -3.93
N VAL A 89 2.32 14.63 -3.47
CA VAL A 89 1.93 14.63 -2.05
C VAL A 89 1.83 13.20 -1.52
N ARG A 90 1.20 12.29 -2.27
CA ARG A 90 1.15 10.87 -1.89
C ARG A 90 2.55 10.28 -1.73
N LEU A 91 3.44 10.47 -2.71
CA LEU A 91 4.82 9.98 -2.67
C LEU A 91 5.58 10.52 -1.45
N LEU A 92 5.42 11.82 -1.14
CA LEU A 92 6.05 12.45 0.02
C LEU A 92 5.53 11.87 1.35
N ILE A 93 4.22 11.66 1.47
CA ILE A 93 3.61 11.15 2.69
C ILE A 93 3.98 9.69 2.95
N THR A 94 3.97 8.84 1.92
CA THR A 94 4.33 7.43 2.04
C THR A 94 5.84 7.18 1.98
N GLY A 95 6.61 8.19 1.54
CA GLY A 95 8.04 8.04 1.27
C GLY A 95 8.32 7.08 0.13
N ALA A 96 7.39 6.98 -0.83
CA ALA A 96 7.43 6.08 -1.98
C ALA A 96 7.59 4.58 -1.60
N LEU A 97 7.13 4.19 -0.40
CA LEU A 97 7.30 2.83 0.13
C LEU A 97 6.72 1.75 -0.79
N HIS A 98 5.53 2.02 -1.35
CA HIS A 98 4.85 1.06 -2.23
C HIS A 98 5.45 1.07 -3.63
N GLU A 99 5.87 2.23 -4.11
CA GLU A 99 6.52 2.43 -5.41
C GLU A 99 7.90 1.75 -5.46
N ASP A 100 8.66 1.82 -4.36
CA ASP A 100 9.89 1.05 -4.18
C ASP A 100 9.62 -0.46 -4.29
N GLY A 101 8.60 -0.94 -3.58
CA GLY A 101 8.15 -2.34 -3.68
C GLY A 101 7.71 -2.73 -5.08
N LEU A 102 7.04 -1.84 -5.83
CA LEU A 102 6.65 -2.11 -7.22
C LEU A 102 7.89 -2.23 -8.13
N ALA A 103 8.88 -1.35 -7.96
CA ALA A 103 10.12 -1.42 -8.73
C ALA A 103 10.88 -2.72 -8.47
N ASP A 104 11.09 -3.06 -7.19
CA ASP A 104 11.77 -4.29 -6.78
C ASP A 104 11.03 -5.56 -7.29
N PHE A 105 9.70 -5.54 -7.20
CA PHE A 105 8.86 -6.61 -7.72
C PHE A 105 9.04 -6.79 -9.24
N LEU A 106 8.98 -5.72 -10.01
CA LEU A 106 9.11 -5.77 -11.46
C LEU A 106 10.53 -6.19 -11.89
N ASP A 107 11.58 -5.70 -11.23
CA ASP A 107 12.94 -6.11 -11.49
C ASP A 107 13.17 -7.59 -11.14
N GLY A 108 12.68 -8.03 -9.98
CA GLY A 108 12.79 -9.41 -9.55
C GLY A 108 12.07 -10.39 -10.49
N PHE A 109 10.82 -10.11 -10.80
CA PHE A 109 9.99 -10.98 -11.63
C PHE A 109 10.33 -10.91 -13.13
N GLY A 110 10.86 -9.77 -13.60
CA GLY A 110 11.34 -9.58 -14.97
C GLY A 110 12.73 -10.14 -15.21
N GLY A 111 13.67 -9.92 -14.26
CA GLY A 111 15.07 -10.31 -14.41
C GLY A 111 15.43 -11.68 -13.83
N GLY A 112 14.64 -12.20 -12.88
CA GLY A 112 14.95 -13.44 -12.15
C GLY A 112 14.54 -14.74 -12.86
N GLY A 113 13.74 -14.66 -13.93
CA GLY A 113 13.24 -15.83 -14.66
C GLY A 113 12.31 -16.70 -13.80
N SER A 114 12.63 -18.00 -13.69
CA SER A 114 11.91 -18.97 -12.85
C SER A 114 12.65 -19.33 -11.56
N ASP A 115 13.84 -18.78 -11.35
CA ASP A 115 14.69 -19.08 -10.20
C ASP A 115 14.26 -18.19 -9.01
N ARG A 116 13.69 -18.84 -7.99
CA ARG A 116 13.20 -18.19 -6.76
C ARG A 116 14.29 -17.40 -6.03
N GLU A 117 15.46 -17.98 -5.86
CA GLU A 117 16.56 -17.36 -5.11
C GLU A 117 17.11 -16.15 -5.86
N ARG A 118 17.19 -16.25 -7.17
CA ARG A 118 17.59 -15.13 -8.03
C ARG A 118 16.58 -13.99 -7.98
N ILE A 119 15.26 -14.28 -8.03
CA ILE A 119 14.20 -13.28 -7.87
C ILE A 119 14.36 -12.56 -6.53
N LEU A 120 14.48 -13.31 -5.43
CA LEU A 120 14.62 -12.73 -4.09
C LEU A 120 15.92 -11.93 -3.93
N THR A 121 17.01 -12.33 -4.59
CA THR A 121 18.28 -11.59 -4.59
C THR A 121 18.13 -10.26 -5.31
N ILE A 122 17.53 -10.24 -6.50
CA ILE A 122 17.28 -9.00 -7.26
C ILE A 122 16.38 -8.05 -6.45
N MET A 123 15.28 -8.55 -5.87
CA MET A 123 14.38 -7.75 -5.03
C MET A 123 15.04 -7.19 -3.77
N LYS A 124 16.19 -7.72 -3.34
CA LYS A 124 16.94 -7.23 -2.18
C LYS A 124 17.99 -6.18 -2.56
N ASP A 125 18.35 -6.12 -3.83
CA ASP A 125 19.32 -5.15 -4.34
C ASP A 125 18.71 -3.74 -4.28
N SER A 126 19.47 -2.77 -3.79
CA SER A 126 19.05 -1.37 -3.72
C SER A 126 19.15 -0.63 -5.06
N HIS A 127 19.73 -1.27 -6.10
CA HIS A 127 19.83 -0.69 -7.44
C HIS A 127 18.57 -0.99 -8.25
N ILE A 128 17.97 0.05 -8.81
CA ILE A 128 16.85 -0.11 -9.71
C ILE A 128 17.31 -0.62 -11.08
N GLY A 129 16.62 -1.63 -11.58
CA GLY A 129 16.86 -2.18 -12.91
C GLY A 129 15.92 -1.59 -13.98
N THR A 130 16.08 -2.08 -15.19
CA THR A 130 15.31 -1.59 -16.36
C THR A 130 13.81 -1.88 -16.23
N TYR A 131 13.44 -3.04 -15.70
CA TYR A 131 12.02 -3.41 -15.52
C TYR A 131 11.33 -2.51 -14.49
N GLY A 132 12.02 -2.21 -13.38
CA GLY A 132 11.53 -1.28 -12.35
C GLY A 132 11.32 0.12 -12.90
N VAL A 133 12.31 0.66 -13.65
CA VAL A 133 12.19 1.98 -14.27
C VAL A 133 11.02 2.05 -15.25
N ILE A 134 10.94 1.11 -16.20
CA ILE A 134 9.84 1.09 -17.19
C ILE A 134 8.49 0.93 -16.48
N GLY A 135 8.41 0.02 -15.52
CA GLY A 135 7.18 -0.24 -14.80
C GLY A 135 6.69 0.96 -13.97
N LEU A 136 7.59 1.64 -13.26
CA LEU A 136 7.23 2.86 -12.52
C LEU A 136 6.79 3.98 -13.45
N LEU A 137 7.45 4.18 -14.59
CA LEU A 137 7.03 5.16 -15.59
C LEU A 137 5.61 4.85 -16.12
N LEU A 138 5.36 3.61 -16.51
CA LEU A 138 4.04 3.19 -17.00
C LEU A 138 2.97 3.33 -15.91
N TYR A 139 3.27 2.91 -14.69
CA TYR A 139 2.36 3.05 -13.56
C TYR A 139 1.97 4.51 -13.33
N HIS A 140 2.94 5.44 -13.24
CA HIS A 140 2.64 6.85 -13.01
C HIS A 140 1.96 7.53 -14.19
N LEU A 141 2.29 7.16 -15.42
CA LEU A 141 1.60 7.65 -16.62
C LEU A 141 0.13 7.19 -16.65
N LEU A 142 -0.14 5.92 -16.33
CA LEU A 142 -1.51 5.40 -16.25
C LEU A 142 -2.28 6.06 -15.08
N LEU A 143 -1.66 6.18 -13.91
CA LEU A 143 -2.27 6.87 -12.77
C LEU A 143 -2.61 8.33 -13.12
N PHE A 144 -1.68 9.06 -13.74
CA PHE A 144 -1.91 10.42 -14.18
C PHE A 144 -3.04 10.48 -15.21
N ALA A 145 -3.00 9.65 -16.24
CA ALA A 145 -3.98 9.64 -17.32
C ALA A 145 -5.39 9.31 -16.81
N THR A 146 -5.52 8.32 -15.94
CA THR A 146 -6.83 7.92 -15.37
C THR A 146 -7.40 9.02 -14.48
N LEU A 147 -6.61 9.64 -13.60
CA LEU A 147 -7.09 10.74 -12.76
C LEU A 147 -7.43 11.98 -13.60
N LEU A 148 -6.66 12.25 -14.66
CA LEU A 148 -6.91 13.38 -15.57
C LEU A 148 -8.19 13.19 -16.39
N SER A 149 -8.58 11.94 -16.67
CA SER A 149 -9.79 11.62 -17.45
C SER A 149 -11.09 11.78 -16.66
N MET A 150 -11.02 11.87 -15.34
CA MET A 150 -12.16 12.09 -14.45
C MET A 150 -12.38 13.57 -14.17
N SER A 151 -13.61 13.96 -13.82
CA SER A 151 -13.81 15.27 -13.21
C SER A 151 -13.09 15.37 -11.85
N PRO A 152 -12.68 16.58 -11.42
CA PRO A 152 -11.93 16.73 -10.16
C PRO A 152 -12.63 16.13 -8.95
N LEU A 153 -13.96 16.27 -8.86
CA LEU A 153 -14.75 15.67 -7.77
C LEU A 153 -14.76 14.14 -7.86
N MET A 154 -15.00 13.59 -9.06
CA MET A 154 -14.99 12.13 -9.27
C MET A 154 -13.63 11.53 -8.94
N ALA A 155 -12.54 12.12 -9.42
CA ALA A 155 -11.18 11.67 -9.10
C ALA A 155 -10.90 11.70 -7.59
N ALA A 156 -11.27 12.78 -6.90
CA ALA A 156 -11.10 12.89 -5.45
C ALA A 156 -11.89 11.80 -4.69
N LEU A 157 -13.16 11.58 -5.05
CA LEU A 157 -14.00 10.54 -4.42
C LEU A 157 -13.46 9.14 -4.72
N THR A 158 -12.99 8.90 -5.95
CA THR A 158 -12.38 7.61 -6.32
C THR A 158 -11.10 7.35 -5.53
N ILE A 159 -10.24 8.35 -5.32
CA ILE A 159 -9.03 8.25 -4.49
C ILE A 159 -9.42 7.85 -3.05
N LEU A 160 -10.41 8.54 -2.46
CA LEU A 160 -10.87 8.27 -1.10
C LEU A 160 -11.38 6.83 -0.92
N ALA A 161 -12.00 6.25 -1.94
CA ALA A 161 -12.50 4.89 -1.91
C ALA A 161 -11.44 3.84 -2.25
N ALA A 162 -10.67 4.07 -3.33
CA ALA A 162 -9.72 3.11 -3.87
C ALA A 162 -8.53 2.87 -2.94
N THR A 163 -8.00 3.93 -2.32
CA THR A 163 -6.79 3.85 -1.51
C THR A 163 -6.93 2.93 -0.28
N PRO A 164 -7.97 3.01 0.57
CA PRO A 164 -8.16 2.05 1.65
C PRO A 164 -8.62 0.67 1.15
N TYR A 165 -9.45 0.63 0.10
CA TYR A 165 -9.92 -0.62 -0.47
C TYR A 165 -8.76 -1.48 -1.01
N ALA A 166 -7.83 -0.90 -1.76
CA ALA A 166 -6.67 -1.61 -2.30
C ALA A 166 -5.79 -2.20 -1.19
N ARG A 167 -5.60 -1.48 -0.08
CA ARG A 167 -4.85 -1.98 1.09
C ARG A 167 -5.54 -3.15 1.76
N MET A 168 -6.87 -3.10 1.88
CA MET A 168 -7.66 -4.20 2.41
C MET A 168 -7.51 -5.46 1.53
N VAL A 169 -7.71 -5.32 0.22
CA VAL A 169 -7.61 -6.44 -0.74
C VAL A 169 -6.19 -7.03 -0.73
N THR A 170 -5.16 -6.18 -0.65
CA THR A 170 -3.77 -6.64 -0.62
C THR A 170 -3.42 -7.39 0.67
N ALA A 171 -4.03 -7.04 1.79
CA ALA A 171 -3.80 -7.73 3.06
C ALA A 171 -4.18 -9.21 3.01
N GLU A 172 -5.05 -9.62 2.08
CA GLU A 172 -5.38 -11.03 1.83
C GLU A 172 -4.15 -11.87 1.45
N LEU A 173 -3.13 -11.29 0.80
CA LEU A 173 -1.88 -12.00 0.50
C LEU A 173 -1.21 -12.55 1.76
N ILE A 174 -1.27 -11.79 2.87
CA ILE A 174 -0.63 -12.16 4.14
C ILE A 174 -1.41 -13.29 4.83
N ILE A 175 -2.73 -13.35 4.59
CA ILE A 175 -3.58 -14.43 5.08
C ILE A 175 -3.35 -15.71 4.27
N MET A 176 -3.23 -15.57 2.94
CA MET A 176 -3.21 -16.68 1.98
C MET A 176 -1.82 -17.29 1.77
N MET A 177 -0.74 -16.57 2.11
CA MET A 177 0.64 -17.00 1.83
C MET A 177 1.52 -16.95 3.07
N PRO A 178 2.55 -17.83 3.19
CA PRO A 178 3.64 -17.65 4.14
C PRO A 178 4.59 -16.54 3.66
N TYR A 179 5.40 -16.00 4.57
CA TYR A 179 6.47 -15.09 4.20
C TYR A 179 7.57 -15.84 3.42
N ALA A 180 8.02 -15.25 2.30
CA ALA A 180 8.92 -15.93 1.36
C ALA A 180 10.39 -16.02 1.82
N ARG A 181 10.83 -15.16 2.75
CA ARG A 181 12.22 -15.15 3.29
C ARG A 181 12.26 -15.71 4.70
N ARG A 182 13.45 -16.06 5.18
CA ARG A 182 13.67 -16.33 6.60
C ARG A 182 13.57 -15.02 7.39
N GLU A 183 13.16 -15.10 8.67
CA GLU A 183 13.01 -13.92 9.54
C GLU A 183 14.25 -13.04 9.59
N GLU A 184 15.42 -13.67 9.61
CA GLU A 184 16.73 -13.02 9.67
C GLU A 184 17.06 -12.22 8.40
N GLU A 185 16.44 -12.56 7.28
CA GLU A 185 16.64 -11.97 5.96
C GLU A 185 15.61 -10.89 5.61
N ALA A 186 14.60 -10.68 6.45
CA ALA A 186 13.57 -9.69 6.21
C ALA A 186 14.16 -8.27 6.18
N LYS A 187 13.90 -7.47 5.13
CA LYS A 187 14.38 -6.09 4.98
C LYS A 187 14.11 -5.24 6.23
N ASN A 188 12.97 -5.40 6.86
CA ASN A 188 12.52 -4.62 8.03
C ASN A 188 12.53 -5.41 9.34
N LYS A 189 13.07 -6.65 9.37
CA LYS A 189 13.03 -7.55 10.54
C LYS A 189 11.65 -7.72 11.16
N THR A 190 10.59 -7.47 10.38
CA THR A 190 9.21 -7.54 10.83
C THR A 190 8.47 -8.57 9.98
N ILE A 191 8.01 -9.64 10.61
CA ILE A 191 7.07 -10.58 10.00
C ILE A 191 5.69 -10.24 10.53
N TYR A 192 4.75 -10.05 9.63
CA TYR A 192 3.38 -9.72 10.02
C TYR A 192 2.72 -10.92 10.70
N ARG A 193 2.05 -10.62 11.82
CA ARG A 193 1.25 -11.61 12.53
C ARG A 193 0.07 -12.04 11.66
N LYS A 194 -0.33 -13.31 11.76
CA LYS A 194 -1.57 -13.78 11.13
C LYS A 194 -2.75 -12.95 11.64
N ILE A 195 -3.60 -12.54 10.71
CA ILE A 195 -4.77 -11.72 10.99
C ILE A 195 -5.82 -12.62 11.66
N GLU A 196 -6.18 -12.28 12.89
CA GLU A 196 -7.25 -12.94 13.64
C GLU A 196 -8.62 -12.42 13.19
N TRP A 197 -9.69 -13.16 13.46
CA TRP A 197 -11.05 -12.80 13.06
C TRP A 197 -11.48 -11.35 13.40
N PRO A 198 -11.27 -10.84 14.65
CA PRO A 198 -11.66 -9.46 14.95
C PRO A 198 -10.89 -8.43 14.16
N ALA A 199 -9.59 -8.68 13.92
CA ALA A 199 -8.74 -7.84 13.10
C ALA A 199 -9.17 -7.89 11.62
N GLY A 200 -9.57 -9.07 11.12
CA GLY A 200 -10.12 -9.23 9.77
C GLY A 200 -11.41 -8.44 9.57
N ILE A 201 -12.33 -8.45 10.54
CA ILE A 201 -13.55 -7.64 10.49
C ILE A 201 -13.20 -6.15 10.48
N SER A 202 -12.29 -5.71 11.36
CA SER A 202 -11.83 -4.32 11.41
C SER A 202 -11.23 -3.88 10.07
N LEU A 203 -10.39 -4.71 9.47
CA LEU A 203 -9.75 -4.48 8.19
C LEU A 203 -10.79 -4.37 7.06
N ALA A 204 -11.77 -5.28 7.03
CA ALA A 204 -12.86 -5.25 6.06
C ALA A 204 -13.71 -3.98 6.18
N VAL A 205 -14.08 -3.58 7.40
CA VAL A 205 -14.83 -2.33 7.63
C VAL A 205 -14.04 -1.12 7.15
N GLN A 206 -12.75 -1.04 7.46
CA GLN A 206 -11.89 0.06 7.05
C GLN A 206 -11.77 0.20 5.52
N GLY A 207 -11.76 -0.90 4.77
CA GLY A 207 -11.65 -0.88 3.31
C GLY A 207 -13.00 -0.76 2.61
N LEU A 208 -14.02 -1.49 3.06
CA LEU A 208 -15.34 -1.55 2.40
C LEU A 208 -16.24 -0.35 2.71
N LEU A 209 -16.10 0.28 3.88
CA LEU A 209 -16.96 1.42 4.24
C LEU A 209 -16.79 2.60 3.27
N PRO A 210 -15.57 3.11 2.99
CA PRO A 210 -15.42 4.21 2.01
C PRO A 210 -15.80 3.78 0.60
N MET A 211 -15.52 2.55 0.21
CA MET A 211 -15.92 2.02 -1.10
C MET A 211 -17.44 1.92 -1.22
N GLY A 212 -18.12 1.42 -0.19
CA GLY A 212 -19.59 1.34 -0.17
C GLY A 212 -20.26 2.72 -0.23
N LEU A 213 -19.74 3.71 0.50
CA LEU A 213 -20.22 5.09 0.43
C LEU A 213 -20.00 5.71 -0.95
N TYR A 214 -18.85 5.44 -1.57
CA TYR A 214 -18.53 5.88 -2.92
C TYR A 214 -19.53 5.29 -3.95
N LEU A 215 -19.75 3.99 -3.91
CA LEU A 215 -20.68 3.30 -4.81
C LEU A 215 -22.13 3.77 -4.63
N TRP A 216 -22.54 3.97 -3.38
CA TRP A 216 -23.87 4.51 -3.07
C TRP A 216 -24.07 5.93 -3.62
N TYR A 217 -23.05 6.78 -3.50
CA TYR A 217 -23.10 8.17 -3.98
C TYR A 217 -23.05 8.26 -5.50
N THR A 218 -22.20 7.48 -6.16
CA THR A 218 -21.97 7.57 -7.61
C THR A 218 -22.96 6.76 -8.44
N GLY A 219 -23.58 5.72 -7.84
CA GLY A 219 -24.45 4.78 -8.56
C GLY A 219 -23.74 3.92 -9.60
N LEU A 220 -22.40 3.87 -9.58
CA LEU A 220 -21.61 3.05 -10.50
C LEU A 220 -21.81 1.56 -10.24
N SER A 221 -21.52 0.75 -11.26
CA SER A 221 -21.57 -0.71 -11.20
C SER A 221 -20.63 -1.26 -10.14
N TRP A 222 -21.18 -1.68 -9.01
CA TRP A 222 -20.41 -2.21 -7.88
C TRP A 222 -19.72 -3.53 -8.24
N GLU A 223 -20.32 -4.33 -9.12
CA GLU A 223 -19.76 -5.61 -9.54
C GLU A 223 -18.40 -5.42 -10.19
N MET A 224 -18.27 -4.45 -11.12
CA MET A 224 -17.00 -4.21 -11.82
C MET A 224 -15.97 -3.61 -10.87
N ILE A 225 -16.36 -2.61 -10.04
CA ILE A 225 -15.43 -1.88 -9.16
C ILE A 225 -14.92 -2.77 -8.02
N ILE A 226 -15.70 -3.75 -7.57
CA ILE A 226 -15.28 -4.68 -6.52
C ILE A 226 -14.56 -5.90 -7.11
N PHE A 227 -15.15 -6.59 -8.10
CA PHE A 227 -14.61 -7.87 -8.53
C PHE A 227 -13.40 -7.78 -9.45
N ILE A 228 -13.31 -6.77 -10.33
CA ILE A 228 -12.16 -6.69 -11.24
C ILE A 228 -10.83 -6.47 -10.48
N PRO A 229 -10.72 -5.55 -9.51
CA PRO A 229 -9.51 -5.44 -8.69
C PRO A 229 -9.20 -6.69 -7.86
N CYS A 230 -10.22 -7.39 -7.34
CA CYS A 230 -10.03 -8.67 -6.65
C CYS A 230 -9.51 -9.75 -7.61
N LEU A 231 -9.98 -9.78 -8.85
CA LEU A 231 -9.49 -10.70 -9.87
C LEU A 231 -8.03 -10.41 -10.23
N VAL A 232 -7.66 -9.14 -10.38
CA VAL A 232 -6.26 -8.73 -10.59
C VAL A 232 -5.38 -9.17 -9.41
N MET A 233 -5.83 -8.94 -8.18
CA MET A 233 -5.14 -9.42 -6.98
C MET A 233 -4.93 -10.94 -7.03
N TYR A 234 -5.97 -11.70 -7.41
CA TYR A 234 -5.88 -13.15 -7.50
C TYR A 234 -4.90 -13.62 -8.57
N PHE A 235 -4.85 -12.97 -9.72
CA PHE A 235 -3.82 -13.28 -10.75
C PHE A 235 -2.41 -12.97 -10.25
N LEU A 236 -2.22 -11.85 -9.54
CA LEU A 236 -0.93 -11.52 -8.93
C LEU A 236 -0.56 -12.53 -7.82
N TYR A 237 -1.54 -12.96 -7.02
CA TYR A 237 -1.38 -14.06 -6.06
C TYR A 237 -0.85 -15.33 -6.75
N LEU A 238 -1.48 -15.76 -7.83
CA LEU A 238 -1.04 -16.96 -8.58
C LEU A 238 0.37 -16.78 -9.13
N LEU A 239 0.71 -15.62 -9.67
CA LEU A 239 2.04 -15.31 -10.17
C LEU A 239 3.10 -15.38 -9.06
N ILE A 240 2.83 -14.74 -7.91
CA ILE A 240 3.71 -14.71 -6.75
C ILE A 240 3.87 -16.14 -6.17
N TRP A 241 2.75 -16.86 -6.02
CA TRP A 241 2.77 -18.23 -5.52
C TRP A 241 3.59 -19.17 -6.41
N ASN A 242 3.42 -19.08 -7.72
CA ASN A 242 4.15 -19.94 -8.65
C ASN A 242 5.65 -19.70 -8.62
N LYS A 243 6.10 -18.45 -8.44
CA LYS A 243 7.52 -18.09 -8.49
C LYS A 243 8.21 -18.12 -7.12
N LEU A 244 7.52 -17.63 -6.04
CA LEU A 244 8.14 -17.43 -4.73
C LEU A 244 7.64 -18.39 -3.65
N ARG A 245 6.47 -19.02 -3.83
CA ARG A 245 5.79 -19.84 -2.81
C ARG A 245 5.54 -19.08 -1.49
N GLY A 246 5.41 -17.75 -1.56
CA GLY A 246 5.22 -16.88 -0.42
C GLY A 246 5.29 -15.41 -0.82
N TYR A 247 4.95 -14.49 0.09
CA TYR A 247 4.98 -13.05 -0.16
C TYR A 247 6.23 -12.38 0.43
N THR A 248 6.59 -11.20 -0.10
CA THR A 248 7.50 -10.22 0.52
C THR A 248 6.78 -8.90 0.73
N GLY A 249 7.36 -7.97 1.48
CA GLY A 249 6.83 -6.61 1.59
C GLY A 249 6.70 -5.92 0.24
N ASP A 250 7.66 -6.15 -0.64
CA ASP A 250 7.69 -5.57 -1.99
C ASP A 250 6.53 -6.11 -2.84
N CYS A 251 6.20 -7.42 -2.72
CA CYS A 251 5.01 -8.00 -3.34
C CYS A 251 3.73 -7.30 -2.85
N CYS A 252 3.61 -7.04 -1.55
CA CYS A 252 2.47 -6.33 -1.00
C CYS A 252 2.38 -4.89 -1.53
N GLY A 253 3.52 -4.17 -1.62
CA GLY A 253 3.58 -2.84 -2.22
C GLY A 253 3.11 -2.83 -3.67
N ALA A 254 3.64 -3.74 -4.48
CA ALA A 254 3.27 -3.88 -5.89
C ALA A 254 1.79 -4.21 -6.09
N VAL A 255 1.27 -5.20 -5.35
CA VAL A 255 -0.15 -5.59 -5.45
C VAL A 255 -1.06 -4.45 -5.03
N CYS A 256 -0.73 -3.72 -3.95
CA CYS A 256 -1.49 -2.57 -3.48
C CYS A 256 -1.65 -1.51 -4.58
N LEU A 257 -0.54 -1.13 -5.23
CA LEU A 257 -0.55 -0.13 -6.31
C LEU A 257 -1.30 -0.60 -7.55
N LEU A 258 -1.14 -1.85 -7.94
CA LEU A 258 -1.80 -2.40 -9.14
C LEU A 258 -3.30 -2.61 -8.92
N VAL A 259 -3.71 -3.03 -7.73
CA VAL A 259 -5.12 -3.13 -7.35
C VAL A 259 -5.76 -1.74 -7.30
N GLU A 260 -5.10 -0.75 -6.70
CA GLU A 260 -5.57 0.63 -6.66
C GLU A 260 -5.71 1.23 -8.07
N LEU A 261 -4.70 1.06 -8.92
CA LEU A 261 -4.74 1.50 -10.32
C LEU A 261 -5.87 0.83 -11.09
N THR A 262 -6.15 -0.44 -10.81
CA THR A 262 -7.26 -1.16 -11.44
C THR A 262 -8.61 -0.52 -11.11
N VAL A 263 -8.82 -0.05 -9.87
CA VAL A 263 -10.04 0.69 -9.52
C VAL A 263 -10.17 1.95 -10.39
N TYR A 264 -9.09 2.74 -10.54
CA TYR A 264 -9.11 3.95 -11.38
C TYR A 264 -9.41 3.62 -12.86
N LEU A 265 -8.80 2.55 -13.40
CA LEU A 265 -9.05 2.11 -14.77
C LEU A 265 -10.49 1.66 -14.98
N VAL A 266 -11.07 0.92 -14.03
CA VAL A 266 -12.48 0.49 -14.11
C VAL A 266 -13.42 1.67 -14.06
N VAL A 267 -13.17 2.64 -13.17
CA VAL A 267 -13.99 3.86 -13.09
C VAL A 267 -13.90 4.69 -14.38
N CYS A 268 -12.74 4.73 -15.03
CA CYS A 268 -12.60 5.40 -16.34
C CYS A 268 -13.34 4.69 -17.47
N ALA A 269 -13.60 3.38 -17.35
CA ALA A 269 -14.30 2.59 -18.36
C ALA A 269 -15.83 2.59 -18.20
N LEU A 270 -16.34 3.02 -17.05
CA LEU A 270 -17.76 3.15 -16.72
C LEU A 270 -18.29 4.55 -16.99
#